data_d2f23d19b849acd850fa84d3bdb13d98
#
_entry.id   d2f23d19b849acd850fa84d3bdb13d98
#
_cell.length_a   1.000
_cell.length_b   1.000
_cell.length_c   1.000
_cell.angle_alpha   90.00
_cell.angle_beta   90.00
_cell.angle_gamma   90.00
#
_symmetry.space_group_name_H-M   'P 1'
#
loop_
_entity.id
_entity.type
_entity.pdbx_description
1 polymer ?
#
loop_
_entity_poly.entity_id
_entity_poly.type
_entity_poly.pdbx_seq_one_letter_code
_entity_poly.pdbx_strand_id
1 'polypeptide(L)'
;MSYFYRNPWNLFEQLQQELSRGNNLPAKAEDDNGNVVTSDWSPAVDIKEEASRYVIAVDVPGVDPDKIEVHMENGMLTIKGERESEKKTEREGYKRIEREHGVFYRRFTMPDGVNANAIDASSKHGVLTIAIPKAEAAQPRRITVN
;
A
#
# COMPACT_ATOMS: atom_id res chain seq x y z
N MET A 1 31.33 4.85 -21.37
CA MET A 1 30.35 3.85 -20.90
C MET A 1 29.63 4.41 -19.72
N SER A 2 28.39 4.81 -19.92
CA SER A 2 27.55 5.19 -18.80
C SER A 2 26.95 3.93 -18.21
N TYR A 3 27.42 3.57 -17.07
CA TYR A 3 26.74 2.55 -16.27
C TYR A 3 25.45 3.17 -15.75
N PHE A 4 24.35 2.88 -16.43
CA PHE A 4 23.05 3.18 -15.87
C PHE A 4 22.81 2.21 -14.70
N TYR A 5 23.11 2.66 -13.51
CA TYR A 5 22.54 2.07 -12.34
C TYR A 5 21.03 2.30 -12.43
N ARG A 6 20.35 1.41 -13.09
CA ARG A 6 18.89 1.38 -13.07
C ARG A 6 18.50 0.93 -11.69
N ASN A 7 18.23 1.90 -10.85
CA ASN A 7 17.57 1.64 -9.60
C ASN A 7 16.21 0.97 -9.93
N PRO A 8 15.93 -0.28 -9.47
CA PRO A 8 14.68 -0.96 -9.79
C PRO A 8 13.45 -0.15 -9.39
N TRP A 9 13.59 0.73 -8.43
CA TRP A 9 12.53 1.64 -7.98
C TRP A 9 12.20 2.71 -9.03
N ASN A 10 13.18 3.18 -9.79
CA ASN A 10 12.91 4.12 -10.88
C ASN A 10 12.08 3.51 -12.00
N LEU A 11 12.28 2.24 -12.28
CA LEU A 11 11.48 1.54 -13.27
C LEU A 11 10.03 1.38 -12.81
N PHE A 12 9.84 1.11 -11.53
CA PHE A 12 8.53 0.99 -10.92
C PHE A 12 7.79 2.35 -10.91
N GLU A 13 8.49 3.43 -10.57
CA GLU A 13 7.94 4.79 -10.64
C GLU A 13 7.58 5.20 -12.07
N GLN A 14 8.42 4.88 -13.05
CA GLN A 14 8.13 5.15 -14.45
C GLN A 14 6.89 4.38 -14.93
N LEU A 15 6.76 3.12 -14.56
CA LEU A 15 5.58 2.33 -14.88
C LEU A 15 4.31 2.90 -14.25
N GLN A 16 4.40 3.34 -12.99
CA GLN A 16 3.28 4.00 -12.34
C GLN A 16 2.90 5.32 -13.02
N GLN A 17 3.90 6.10 -13.45
CA GLN A 17 3.66 7.36 -14.16
C GLN A 17 3.05 7.14 -15.54
N GLU A 18 3.51 6.12 -16.26
CA GLU A 18 2.92 5.78 -17.56
C GLU A 18 1.49 5.27 -17.42
N LEU A 19 1.21 4.47 -16.42
CA LEU A 19 -0.13 3.98 -16.14
C LEU A 19 -1.08 5.09 -15.68
N SER A 20 -0.56 6.12 -15.00
CA SER A 20 -1.37 7.26 -14.56
C SER A 20 -1.59 8.30 -15.65
N ARG A 21 -0.70 8.36 -16.66
CA ARG A 21 -0.85 9.29 -17.79
C ARG A 21 -1.86 8.84 -18.84
N GLY A 22 -2.17 7.57 -18.89
CA GLY A 22 -2.94 7.01 -19.99
C GLY A 22 -4.45 7.15 -19.87
N ASN A 23 -5.00 7.36 -18.68
CA ASN A 23 -6.44 7.30 -18.52
C ASN A 23 -6.92 7.93 -17.22
N ASN A 24 -7.89 8.81 -17.31
CA ASN A 24 -8.77 9.21 -16.22
C ASN A 24 -9.71 8.05 -15.79
N LEU A 25 -9.30 6.81 -15.99
CA LEU A 25 -10.07 5.64 -15.57
C LEU A 25 -9.71 5.30 -14.12
N PRO A 26 -10.70 4.90 -13.30
CA PRO A 26 -10.40 4.42 -11.96
C PRO A 26 -9.43 3.25 -12.04
N ALA A 27 -8.45 3.24 -11.13
CA ALA A 27 -7.47 2.17 -11.06
C ALA A 27 -8.16 0.83 -10.87
N LYS A 28 -7.97 -0.08 -11.82
CA LYS A 28 -8.47 -1.45 -11.71
C LYS A 28 -7.38 -2.32 -11.14
N ALA A 29 -7.65 -2.93 -9.99
CA ALA A 29 -6.81 -3.96 -9.41
C ALA A 29 -7.52 -5.30 -9.50
N GLU A 30 -6.78 -6.38 -9.68
CA GLU A 30 -7.33 -7.72 -9.61
C GLU A 30 -7.24 -8.23 -8.18
N ASP A 31 -8.31 -8.81 -7.67
CA ASP A 31 -8.28 -9.51 -6.39
C ASP A 31 -7.65 -10.91 -6.56
N ASP A 32 -7.50 -11.62 -5.45
CA ASP A 32 -6.87 -12.94 -5.44
C ASP A 32 -7.63 -14.00 -6.25
N ASN A 33 -8.88 -13.73 -6.61
CA ASN A 33 -9.73 -14.61 -7.41
C ASN A 33 -9.77 -14.19 -8.89
N GLY A 34 -8.96 -13.23 -9.30
CA GLY A 34 -8.95 -12.70 -10.65
C GLY A 34 -10.08 -11.72 -10.96
N ASN A 35 -10.85 -11.33 -9.96
CA ASN A 35 -11.88 -10.31 -10.12
C ASN A 35 -11.25 -8.91 -10.13
N VAL A 36 -11.80 -8.05 -10.95
CA VAL A 36 -11.36 -6.66 -11.03
C VAL A 36 -12.00 -5.86 -9.90
N VAL A 37 -11.17 -5.32 -9.03
CA VAL A 37 -11.62 -4.44 -7.94
C VAL A 37 -11.44 -3.00 -8.38
N THR A 38 -12.52 -2.23 -8.38
CA THR A 38 -12.49 -0.81 -8.69
C THR A 38 -12.16 -0.01 -7.43
N SER A 39 -11.11 0.80 -7.50
CA SER A 39 -10.69 1.68 -6.43
C SER A 39 -11.16 3.11 -6.73
N ASP A 40 -11.89 3.71 -5.80
CA ASP A 40 -12.37 5.08 -5.96
C ASP A 40 -11.27 6.11 -5.72
N TRP A 41 -10.31 5.76 -4.87
CA TRP A 41 -9.15 6.60 -4.58
C TRP A 41 -7.96 5.74 -4.18
N SER A 42 -6.77 6.33 -4.23
CA SER A 42 -5.53 5.62 -3.91
C SER A 42 -4.76 6.37 -2.82
N PRO A 43 -4.59 5.78 -1.64
CA PRO A 43 -3.80 6.41 -0.58
C PRO A 43 -2.32 6.45 -0.93
N ALA A 44 -1.64 7.49 -0.46
CA ALA A 44 -0.19 7.58 -0.55
C ALA A 44 0.47 6.54 0.36
N VAL A 45 1.55 5.94 -0.10
CA VAL A 45 2.22 4.84 0.59
C VAL A 45 3.72 5.04 0.57
N ASP A 46 4.35 4.86 1.72
CA ASP A 46 5.80 4.74 1.85
C ASP A 46 6.16 3.33 2.29
N ILE A 47 7.18 2.76 1.70
CA ILE A 47 7.70 1.45 2.08
C ILE A 47 9.16 1.61 2.48
N LYS A 48 9.48 1.23 3.72
CA LYS A 48 10.83 1.27 4.26
C LYS A 48 11.32 -0.15 4.54
N GLU A 49 12.51 -0.46 4.07
CA GLU A 49 13.19 -1.70 4.43
C GLU A 49 14.15 -1.45 5.58
N GLU A 50 14.00 -2.21 6.65
CA GLU A 50 14.90 -2.24 7.78
C GLU A 50 15.63 -3.60 7.83
N ALA A 51 16.64 -3.73 8.68
CA ALA A 51 17.43 -4.96 8.76
C ALA A 51 16.57 -6.20 9.09
N SER A 52 15.56 -6.05 9.96
CA SER A 52 14.73 -7.15 10.45
C SER A 52 13.29 -7.15 9.96
N ARG A 53 12.85 -6.08 9.30
CA ARG A 53 11.44 -5.95 8.89
C ARG A 53 11.26 -4.95 7.76
N TYR A 54 10.10 -5.04 7.09
CA TYR A 54 9.59 -3.98 6.24
C TYR A 54 8.54 -3.19 7.00
N VAL A 55 8.49 -1.90 6.79
CA VAL A 55 7.47 -1.02 7.37
C VAL A 55 6.77 -0.27 6.24
N ILE A 56 5.46 -0.43 6.18
CA ILE A 56 4.62 0.25 5.19
C ILE A 56 3.78 1.28 5.92
N ALA A 57 3.86 2.53 5.49
CA ALA A 57 3.03 3.61 6.01
C ALA A 57 2.03 4.03 4.93
N VAL A 58 0.75 4.01 5.27
CA VAL A 58 -0.34 4.32 4.35
C VAL A 58 -1.13 5.50 4.91
N ASP A 59 -1.24 6.57 4.13
CA ASP A 59 -2.04 7.73 4.52
C ASP A 59 -3.52 7.45 4.32
N VAL A 60 -4.24 7.26 5.42
CA VAL A 60 -5.67 6.96 5.43
C VAL A 60 -6.44 7.87 6.38
N PRO A 61 -6.27 9.19 6.25
CA PRO A 61 -6.96 10.12 7.14
C PRO A 61 -8.48 10.04 6.94
N GLY A 62 -9.21 10.01 8.05
CA GLY A 62 -10.66 9.91 8.01
C GLY A 62 -11.22 8.51 7.76
N VAL A 63 -10.37 7.50 7.68
CA VAL A 63 -10.80 6.11 7.56
C VAL A 63 -10.86 5.48 8.94
N ASP A 64 -12.00 4.85 9.25
CA ASP A 64 -12.16 4.10 10.48
C ASP A 64 -11.28 2.84 10.41
N PRO A 65 -10.41 2.60 11.42
CA PRO A 65 -9.57 1.39 11.44
C PRO A 65 -10.35 0.08 11.33
N ASP A 66 -11.56 0.02 11.83
CA ASP A 66 -12.43 -1.16 11.74
C ASP A 66 -12.86 -1.47 10.29
N LYS A 67 -12.72 -0.51 9.39
CA LYS A 67 -13.05 -0.64 7.97
C LYS A 67 -11.84 -0.89 7.08
N ILE A 68 -10.68 -1.09 7.69
CA ILE A 68 -9.44 -1.41 6.97
C ILE A 68 -9.16 -2.90 7.12
N GLU A 69 -8.92 -3.55 6.00
CA GLU A 69 -8.53 -4.96 5.96
C GLU A 69 -7.14 -5.07 5.34
N VAL A 70 -6.30 -5.87 6.00
CA VAL A 70 -4.95 -6.17 5.53
C VAL A 70 -4.82 -7.69 5.41
N HIS A 71 -4.49 -8.16 4.22
CA HIS A 71 -4.31 -9.57 3.95
C HIS A 71 -2.95 -9.85 3.34
N MET A 72 -2.35 -10.94 3.74
CA MET A 72 -1.13 -11.46 3.13
C MET A 72 -1.38 -12.87 2.62
N GLU A 73 -1.28 -13.05 1.33
CA GLU A 73 -1.51 -14.34 0.68
C GLU A 73 -0.61 -14.47 -0.55
N ASN A 74 0.06 -15.62 -0.68
CA ASN A 74 0.91 -15.94 -1.82
C ASN A 74 1.98 -14.88 -2.13
N GLY A 75 2.56 -14.27 -1.10
CA GLY A 75 3.55 -13.21 -1.26
C GLY A 75 2.97 -11.85 -1.65
N MET A 76 1.67 -11.71 -1.65
CA MET A 76 0.97 -10.46 -1.98
C MET A 76 0.33 -9.86 -0.74
N LEU A 77 0.68 -8.62 -0.44
CA LEU A 77 0.04 -7.83 0.61
C LEU A 77 -1.08 -7.02 -0.01
N THR A 78 -2.28 -7.20 0.49
CA THR A 78 -3.47 -6.47 0.06
C THR A 78 -3.98 -5.60 1.19
N ILE A 79 -4.18 -4.33 0.90
CA ILE A 79 -4.76 -3.36 1.82
C ILE A 79 -6.00 -2.80 1.16
N LYS A 80 -7.14 -2.93 1.82
CA LYS A 80 -8.40 -2.36 1.34
C LYS A 80 -9.16 -1.73 2.47
N GLY A 81 -9.95 -0.74 2.13
CA GLY A 81 -10.79 -0.05 3.09
C GLY A 81 -11.72 0.93 2.42
N GLU A 82 -12.46 1.65 3.23
CA GLU A 82 -13.43 2.61 2.77
C GLU A 82 -13.39 3.87 3.63
N ARG A 83 -13.31 5.01 2.96
CA ARG A 83 -13.58 6.30 3.58
C ARG A 83 -15.03 6.66 3.30
N GLU A 84 -15.82 6.81 4.35
CA GLU A 84 -17.23 7.15 4.20
C GLU A 84 -17.40 8.52 3.55
N SER A 85 -18.27 8.59 2.54
CA SER A 85 -18.71 9.86 2.01
C SER A 85 -19.81 10.43 2.91
N GLU A 86 -19.84 11.74 3.03
CA GLU A 86 -20.94 12.43 3.70
C GLU A 86 -22.27 12.15 2.98
N LYS A 87 -23.33 12.04 3.76
CA LYS A 87 -24.67 11.88 3.20
C LYS A 87 -25.02 13.09 2.35
N LYS A 88 -25.86 12.89 1.33
CA LYS A 88 -26.30 13.98 0.43
C LYS A 88 -26.83 15.21 1.17
N THR A 89 -27.51 15.01 2.29
CA THR A 89 -28.04 16.11 3.13
C THR A 89 -26.93 16.92 3.79
N GLU A 90 -25.78 16.32 4.05
CA GLU A 90 -24.61 17.00 4.62
C GLU A 90 -23.79 17.74 3.57
N ARG A 91 -24.00 17.41 2.29
CA ARG A 91 -23.35 18.11 1.17
C ARG A 91 -24.02 19.43 0.82
N GLU A 92 -25.24 19.65 1.27
CA GLU A 92 -25.90 20.94 1.11
C GLU A 92 -25.13 22.02 1.89
N GLY A 93 -24.78 23.08 1.22
CA GLY A 93 -23.96 24.14 1.80
C GLY A 93 -22.47 24.05 1.52
N TYR A 94 -21.97 22.93 1.04
CA TYR A 94 -20.59 22.86 0.56
C TYR A 94 -20.41 23.66 -0.73
N LYS A 95 -19.41 24.50 -0.76
CA LYS A 95 -19.05 25.29 -1.95
C LYS A 95 -18.01 24.61 -2.81
N ARG A 96 -17.28 23.65 -2.25
CA ARG A 96 -16.25 22.91 -2.92
C ARG A 96 -16.03 21.59 -2.20
N ILE A 97 -15.97 20.50 -2.95
CA ILE A 97 -15.66 19.16 -2.43
C ILE A 97 -14.49 18.64 -3.24
N GLU A 98 -13.32 18.56 -2.60
CA GLU A 98 -12.08 18.05 -3.22
C GLU A 98 -11.55 16.79 -2.55
N ARG A 99 -12.08 16.44 -1.37
CA ARG A 99 -11.65 15.23 -0.67
C ARG A 99 -12.18 13.98 -1.35
N GLU A 100 -11.30 13.01 -1.54
CA GLU A 100 -11.66 11.74 -2.12
C GLU A 100 -12.33 10.84 -1.09
N HIS A 101 -13.36 10.14 -1.50
CA HIS A 101 -14.14 9.23 -0.69
C HIS A 101 -14.32 7.90 -1.41
N GLY A 102 -14.78 6.90 -0.68
CA GLY A 102 -15.12 5.61 -1.21
C GLY A 102 -14.08 4.54 -0.90
N VAL A 103 -14.10 3.49 -1.69
CA VAL A 103 -13.24 2.32 -1.49
C VAL A 103 -11.84 2.57 -2.02
N PHE A 104 -10.85 2.19 -1.25
CA PHE A 104 -9.47 2.12 -1.72
C PHE A 104 -8.96 0.68 -1.69
N TYR A 105 -8.05 0.38 -2.59
CA TYR A 105 -7.43 -0.92 -2.73
C TYR A 105 -5.98 -0.73 -3.15
N ARG A 106 -5.06 -1.30 -2.37
CA ARG A 106 -3.63 -1.30 -2.70
C ARG A 106 -3.11 -2.72 -2.57
N ARG A 107 -2.25 -3.10 -3.49
CA ARG A 107 -1.67 -4.43 -3.54
C ARG A 107 -0.17 -4.33 -3.79
N PHE A 108 0.60 -5.06 -3.01
CA PHE A 108 2.06 -5.07 -3.11
C PHE A 108 2.59 -6.49 -3.15
N THR A 109 3.50 -6.75 -4.08
CA THR A 109 4.27 -7.98 -4.06
C THR A 109 5.38 -7.83 -3.03
N MET A 110 5.40 -8.70 -2.05
CA MET A 110 6.44 -8.71 -1.03
C MET A 110 7.57 -9.67 -1.43
N PRO A 111 8.83 -9.34 -1.07
CA PRO A 111 9.93 -10.25 -1.29
C PRO A 111 9.75 -11.56 -0.53
N ASP A 112 10.39 -12.63 -1.01
CA ASP A 112 10.47 -13.88 -0.26
C ASP A 112 11.19 -13.67 1.08
N GLY A 113 10.88 -14.52 2.05
CA GLY A 113 11.54 -14.46 3.34
C GLY A 113 10.90 -13.54 4.36
N VAL A 114 9.65 -13.15 4.16
CA VAL A 114 8.86 -12.46 5.19
C VAL A 114 8.09 -13.46 6.05
N ASN A 115 7.89 -13.10 7.32
CA ASN A 115 7.09 -13.91 8.24
C ASN A 115 5.65 -13.40 8.24
N ALA A 116 4.81 -14.03 7.41
CA ALA A 116 3.42 -13.63 7.26
C ALA A 116 2.58 -13.82 8.54
N ASN A 117 3.01 -14.68 9.45
CA ASN A 117 2.29 -14.94 10.69
C ASN A 117 2.54 -13.88 11.78
N ALA A 118 3.54 -13.04 11.59
CA ALA A 118 3.93 -12.02 12.57
C ALA A 118 3.70 -10.59 12.06
N ILE A 119 2.86 -10.41 11.05
CA ILE A 119 2.51 -9.09 10.53
C ILE A 119 1.67 -8.37 11.58
N ASP A 120 2.04 -7.14 11.86
CA ASP A 120 1.31 -6.26 12.76
C ASP A 120 0.88 -4.98 12.04
N ALA A 121 -0.33 -4.54 12.29
CA ALA A 121 -0.87 -3.33 11.69
C ALA A 121 -1.51 -2.47 12.76
N SER A 122 -1.20 -1.19 12.74
CA SER A 122 -1.78 -0.21 13.65
C SER A 122 -2.11 1.08 12.91
N SER A 123 -3.14 1.76 13.37
CA SER A 123 -3.54 3.05 12.80
C SER A 123 -3.46 4.13 13.86
N LYS A 124 -2.75 5.21 13.53
CA LYS A 124 -2.58 6.35 14.43
C LYS A 124 -2.44 7.64 13.63
N HIS A 125 -3.17 8.66 14.02
CA HIS A 125 -3.12 9.99 13.38
C HIS A 125 -3.37 9.96 11.86
N GLY A 126 -4.25 9.07 11.41
CA GLY A 126 -4.57 8.94 9.99
C GLY A 126 -3.53 8.19 9.18
N VAL A 127 -2.57 7.55 9.82
CA VAL A 127 -1.55 6.73 9.17
C VAL A 127 -1.69 5.27 9.62
N LEU A 128 -1.88 4.38 8.66
CA LEU A 128 -1.83 2.94 8.89
C LEU A 128 -0.39 2.49 8.75
N THR A 129 0.17 1.92 9.80
CA THR A 129 1.53 1.39 9.80
C THR A 129 1.47 -0.13 9.84
N ILE A 130 2.08 -0.78 8.85
CA ILE A 130 2.13 -2.23 8.75
C ILE A 130 3.59 -2.66 8.89
N ALA A 131 3.89 -3.44 9.91
CA ALA A 131 5.20 -4.02 10.14
C ALA A 131 5.20 -5.48 9.69
N ILE A 132 6.09 -5.80 8.78
CA ILE A 132 6.23 -7.14 8.21
C ILE A 132 7.62 -7.66 8.54
N PRO A 133 7.75 -8.51 9.59
CA PRO A 133 9.05 -9.05 9.96
C PRO A 133 9.63 -9.92 8.85
N LYS A 134 10.94 -9.82 8.68
CA LYS A 134 11.68 -10.76 7.84
C LYS A 134 11.80 -12.09 8.57
N ALA A 135 11.73 -13.20 7.84
CA ALA A 135 12.05 -14.49 8.40
C ALA A 135 13.51 -14.50 8.87
N GLU A 136 13.79 -15.23 9.93
CA GLU A 136 15.11 -15.24 10.57
C GLU A 136 16.23 -15.56 9.57
N ALA A 137 15.98 -16.49 8.67
CA ALA A 137 16.91 -16.88 7.61
C ALA A 137 17.17 -15.78 6.56
N ALA A 138 16.27 -14.80 6.43
CA ALA A 138 16.39 -13.70 5.46
C ALA A 138 17.05 -12.46 6.05
N GLN A 139 17.30 -12.41 7.36
CA GLN A 139 17.95 -11.30 8.02
C GLN A 139 19.45 -11.28 7.74
N PRO A 140 20.05 -10.08 7.64
CA PRO A 140 21.50 -10.00 7.48
C PRO A 140 22.23 -10.66 8.64
N ARG A 141 23.24 -11.45 8.32
CA ARG A 141 24.11 -12.07 9.32
C ARG A 141 25.50 -11.45 9.27
N ARG A 142 26.03 -11.13 10.43
CA ARG A 142 27.41 -10.72 10.55
C ARG A 142 28.31 -11.97 10.57
N ILE A 143 29.22 -12.05 9.61
CA ILE A 143 30.20 -13.13 9.55
C ILE A 143 31.46 -12.65 10.25
N THR A 144 31.91 -13.41 11.26
CA THR A 144 33.17 -13.15 11.94
C THR A 144 34.32 -13.71 11.12
N VAL A 145 35.30 -12.88 10.81
CA VAL A 145 36.52 -13.32 10.12
C VAL A 145 37.55 -13.72 11.15
N ASN A 146 37.99 -14.95 11.07
CA ASN A 146 39.08 -15.48 11.93
C ASN A 146 40.45 -15.15 11.34
#